data_4616f18177972cf6ff612851e4db63f8
#
_entry.id   4616f18177972cf6ff612851e4db63f8
#
_cell.length_a   1.000
_cell.length_b   1.000
_cell.length_c   1.000
_cell.angle_alpha   90.00
_cell.angle_beta   90.00
_cell.angle_gamma   90.00
#
_symmetry.space_group_name_H-M   'P 1'
#
loop_
_entity.id
_entity.type
_entity.pdbx_description
1 polymer ?
#
loop_
_entity_poly.entity_id
_entity_poly.type
_entity_poly.pdbx_seq_one_letter_code
_entity_poly.pdbx_strand_id
1 'polypeptide(L)'
;MNKFLYAFALLTIISLSSCEQENEFETLQVSSPNDSNQITFQLTEDGQPSYTLKHNGKTVIDTSAMGFEFKDLNSLSKNFSIIDAKTGGLDETWAMPWGEQLEVRNQYNELIVYLEENTPEQRKLNIHFKVYDDGVGFRYEFPQQDNLDELLITDENTEFSLTGDHKTWWIPGDWDIYEHLYNETKFSEIDALSKANNEDLNASYIPENAVNTPVTMKTEDGLYLSFHEADLTDYAGMTLKIHPSENKMVSELVGSERLGGKAKIKLPFNTPWRTIQVSDKAGDLIESKMILN
;
A
#
# COMPACT_ATOMS: atom_id res chain seq x y z
N MET A 1 -24.23 43.85 -73.73
CA MET A 1 -23.83 44.26 -72.35
C MET A 1 -24.33 43.20 -71.41
N ASN A 2 -23.51 42.16 -71.17
CA ASN A 2 -23.86 41.04 -70.30
C ASN A 2 -23.14 41.26 -68.93
N LYS A 3 -23.95 41.33 -67.89
CA LYS A 3 -23.45 41.32 -66.52
C LYS A 3 -23.40 39.88 -65.96
N PHE A 4 -22.23 39.36 -65.70
CA PHE A 4 -22.03 38.11 -64.97
C PHE A 4 -22.07 38.36 -63.49
N LEU A 5 -22.99 37.71 -62.77
CA LEU A 5 -23.03 37.67 -61.33
C LEU A 5 -22.20 36.46 -60.85
N TYR A 6 -21.10 36.66 -60.10
CA TYR A 6 -20.41 35.59 -59.40
C TYR A 6 -21.02 35.46 -58.00
N ALA A 7 -21.63 34.30 -57.74
CA ALA A 7 -22.05 33.89 -56.42
C ALA A 7 -20.86 33.22 -55.70
N PHE A 8 -20.41 33.82 -54.62
CA PHE A 8 -19.37 33.27 -53.72
C PHE A 8 -20.08 32.37 -52.69
N ALA A 9 -19.93 31.06 -52.81
CA ALA A 9 -20.40 30.13 -51.79
C ALA A 9 -19.34 30.06 -50.67
N LEU A 10 -19.71 30.58 -49.48
CA LEU A 10 -18.91 30.49 -48.26
C LEU A 10 -19.11 29.11 -47.62
N LEU A 11 -18.13 28.24 -47.75
CA LEU A 11 -18.12 26.93 -47.13
C LEU A 11 -17.63 27.10 -45.67
N THR A 12 -18.54 27.08 -44.69
CA THR A 12 -18.22 27.09 -43.27
C THR A 12 -17.83 25.67 -42.87
N ILE A 13 -16.51 25.47 -42.64
CA ILE A 13 -15.99 24.25 -42.05
C ILE A 13 -16.25 24.35 -40.54
N ILE A 14 -17.22 23.59 -40.03
CA ILE A 14 -17.42 23.37 -38.60
C ILE A 14 -16.41 22.32 -38.20
N SER A 15 -15.30 22.76 -37.62
CA SER A 15 -14.37 21.89 -36.88
C SER A 15 -15.08 21.42 -35.61
N LEU A 16 -15.53 20.18 -35.57
CA LEU A 16 -15.88 19.49 -34.35
C LEU A 16 -14.57 19.23 -33.59
N SER A 17 -14.22 20.12 -32.67
CA SER A 17 -13.25 19.81 -31.63
C SER A 17 -13.90 18.75 -30.75
N SER A 18 -13.51 17.50 -30.94
CA SER A 18 -13.68 16.46 -29.93
C SER A 18 -12.88 16.92 -28.72
N CYS A 19 -13.53 17.36 -27.67
CA CYS A 19 -12.93 17.50 -26.37
C CYS A 19 -12.74 16.05 -25.87
N GLU A 20 -11.54 15.48 -26.04
CA GLU A 20 -11.11 14.36 -25.23
C GLU A 20 -11.08 14.94 -23.80
N GLN A 21 -11.95 14.44 -22.94
CA GLN A 21 -11.84 14.65 -21.52
C GLN A 21 -10.55 13.93 -21.10
N GLU A 22 -9.46 14.69 -20.96
CA GLU A 22 -8.29 14.19 -20.26
C GLU A 22 -8.75 13.72 -18.87
N ASN A 23 -8.43 12.49 -18.54
CA ASN A 23 -8.78 11.90 -17.24
C ASN A 23 -7.97 12.68 -16.18
N GLU A 24 -8.62 13.57 -15.47
CA GLU A 24 -8.01 14.51 -14.48
C GLU A 24 -7.24 13.77 -13.38
N PHE A 25 -7.44 12.44 -13.25
CA PHE A 25 -6.88 11.59 -12.21
C PHE A 25 -5.96 10.46 -12.74
N GLU A 26 -5.29 10.66 -13.84
CA GLU A 26 -4.43 9.60 -14.41
C GLU A 26 -3.29 9.21 -13.43
N THR A 27 -2.73 10.18 -12.69
CA THR A 27 -1.67 9.97 -11.70
C THR A 27 -1.82 10.97 -10.55
N LEU A 28 -1.87 10.48 -9.32
CA LEU A 28 -1.98 11.29 -8.10
C LEU A 28 -0.69 11.22 -7.30
N GLN A 29 -0.25 12.35 -6.72
CA GLN A 29 0.99 12.41 -5.96
C GLN A 29 0.82 13.18 -4.66
N VAL A 30 1.56 12.75 -3.63
CA VAL A 30 1.70 13.46 -2.36
C VAL A 30 3.12 13.27 -1.84
N SER A 31 3.73 14.36 -1.35
CA SER A 31 5.06 14.36 -0.75
C SER A 31 4.98 14.59 0.76
N SER A 32 6.02 14.15 1.48
CA SER A 32 6.22 14.49 2.90
C SER A 32 6.38 16.01 3.11
N PRO A 33 6.21 16.51 4.34
CA PRO A 33 6.39 17.93 4.65
C PRO A 33 7.74 18.51 4.21
N ASN A 34 8.82 17.72 4.26
CA ASN A 34 10.16 18.12 3.81
C ASN A 34 10.49 17.73 2.36
N ASP A 35 9.50 17.20 1.59
CA ASP A 35 9.64 16.72 0.21
C ASP A 35 10.62 15.54 0.01
N SER A 36 11.11 14.90 1.07
CA SER A 36 12.02 13.76 0.95
C SER A 36 11.34 12.50 0.43
N ASN A 37 10.14 12.21 0.89
CA ASN A 37 9.35 11.05 0.48
C ASN A 37 8.19 11.47 -0.41
N GLN A 38 7.94 10.71 -1.47
CA GLN A 38 6.83 10.96 -2.39
C GLN A 38 6.15 9.65 -2.77
N ILE A 39 4.85 9.57 -2.53
CA ILE A 39 3.97 8.53 -3.07
C ILE A 39 3.39 9.02 -4.38
N THR A 40 3.37 8.12 -5.36
CA THR A 40 2.57 8.24 -6.58
C THR A 40 1.58 7.10 -6.62
N PHE A 41 0.30 7.41 -6.73
CA PHE A 41 -0.80 6.46 -6.93
C PHE A 41 -1.28 6.55 -8.38
N GLN A 42 -1.62 5.39 -8.96
CA GLN A 42 -2.21 5.29 -10.30
C GLN A 42 -3.05 4.03 -10.44
N LEU A 43 -3.94 4.01 -11.41
CA LEU A 43 -4.58 2.79 -11.91
C LEU A 43 -3.81 2.26 -13.11
N THR A 44 -3.70 0.94 -13.22
CA THR A 44 -3.23 0.28 -14.45
C THR A 44 -4.30 0.34 -15.54
N GLU A 45 -3.98 -0.06 -16.76
CA GLU A 45 -4.93 -0.10 -17.90
C GLU A 45 -6.19 -0.93 -17.61
N ASP A 46 -6.09 -1.98 -16.78
CA ASP A 46 -7.21 -2.81 -16.35
C ASP A 46 -7.87 -2.32 -15.05
N GLY A 47 -7.52 -1.11 -14.60
CA GLY A 47 -8.10 -0.47 -13.43
C GLY A 47 -7.63 -1.06 -12.09
N GLN A 48 -6.43 -1.67 -12.03
CA GLN A 48 -5.83 -2.12 -10.79
C GLN A 48 -5.17 -0.97 -10.04
N PRO A 49 -5.48 -0.74 -8.76
CA PRO A 49 -4.78 0.23 -7.94
C PRO A 49 -3.31 -0.15 -7.76
N SER A 50 -2.42 0.83 -7.89
CA SER A 50 -0.99 0.63 -7.68
C SER A 50 -0.32 1.90 -7.15
N TYR A 51 0.84 1.73 -6.51
CA TYR A 51 1.62 2.83 -5.97
C TYR A 51 3.11 2.65 -6.21
N THR A 52 3.85 3.75 -6.14
CA THR A 52 5.32 3.78 -6.07
C THR A 52 5.75 4.71 -4.94
N LEU A 53 6.92 4.46 -4.35
CA LEU A 53 7.53 5.33 -3.35
C LEU A 53 8.90 5.80 -3.85
N LYS A 54 9.12 7.12 -3.79
CA LYS A 54 10.44 7.74 -3.99
C LYS A 54 10.95 8.34 -2.69
N HIS A 55 12.27 8.25 -2.50
CA HIS A 55 13.00 8.97 -1.46
C HIS A 55 14.09 9.82 -2.10
N ASN A 56 14.09 11.14 -1.83
CA ASN A 56 15.00 12.13 -2.44
C ASN A 56 15.04 12.01 -3.98
N GLY A 57 13.87 11.80 -4.61
CA GLY A 57 13.72 11.66 -6.06
C GLY A 57 14.11 10.29 -6.63
N LYS A 58 14.65 9.37 -5.82
CA LYS A 58 15.01 8.01 -6.22
C LYS A 58 13.89 7.03 -5.85
N THR A 59 13.48 6.16 -6.77
CA THR A 59 12.53 5.08 -6.49
C THR A 59 13.12 4.10 -5.48
N VAL A 60 12.39 3.82 -4.40
CA VAL A 60 12.73 2.85 -3.35
C VAL A 60 11.72 1.71 -3.27
N ILE A 61 10.46 1.95 -3.66
CA ILE A 61 9.45 0.93 -3.95
C ILE A 61 8.97 1.16 -5.38
N ASP A 62 9.11 0.15 -6.20
CA ASP A 62 8.64 0.14 -7.58
C ASP A 62 7.13 -0.11 -7.62
N THR A 63 6.52 -0.07 -8.82
CA THR A 63 5.08 -0.26 -8.98
C THR A 63 4.60 -1.50 -8.25
N SER A 64 3.76 -1.28 -7.26
CA SER A 64 3.23 -2.28 -6.32
C SER A 64 1.71 -2.29 -6.38
N ALA A 65 1.13 -3.44 -6.65
CA ALA A 65 -0.30 -3.61 -6.77
C ALA A 65 -1.00 -3.64 -5.40
N MET A 66 -2.30 -3.33 -5.42
CA MET A 66 -3.18 -3.29 -4.26
C MET A 66 -4.50 -3.98 -4.59
N GLY A 67 -5.10 -4.67 -3.60
CA GLY A 67 -6.40 -5.33 -3.82
C GLY A 67 -6.72 -6.38 -2.78
N PHE A 68 -7.87 -7.05 -2.97
CA PHE A 68 -8.40 -8.03 -2.03
C PHE A 68 -9.04 -9.22 -2.74
N GLU A 69 -8.95 -10.39 -2.08
CA GLU A 69 -9.74 -11.57 -2.39
C GLU A 69 -10.77 -11.82 -1.27
N PHE A 70 -11.92 -12.34 -1.65
CA PHE A 70 -13.01 -12.64 -0.73
C PHE A 70 -13.52 -14.06 -0.91
N LYS A 71 -14.09 -14.64 0.16
CA LYS A 71 -14.57 -16.02 0.12
C LYS A 71 -15.75 -16.24 -0.85
N ASP A 72 -16.71 -15.33 -0.84
CA ASP A 72 -18.00 -15.53 -1.52
C ASP A 72 -18.31 -14.41 -2.54
N LEU A 73 -17.33 -13.56 -2.84
CA LEU A 73 -17.46 -12.45 -3.79
C LEU A 73 -16.27 -12.44 -4.76
N ASN A 74 -16.46 -11.80 -5.90
CA ASN A 74 -15.36 -11.54 -6.83
C ASN A 74 -14.28 -10.69 -6.15
N SER A 75 -13.02 -10.85 -6.58
CA SER A 75 -11.90 -10.03 -6.12
C SER A 75 -12.19 -8.52 -6.28
N LEU A 76 -11.55 -7.72 -5.44
CA LEU A 76 -11.62 -6.26 -5.50
C LEU A 76 -10.21 -5.73 -5.80
N SER A 77 -9.73 -6.01 -6.99
CA SER A 77 -8.36 -5.73 -7.41
C SER A 77 -8.25 -5.08 -8.78
N LYS A 78 -9.35 -4.98 -9.54
CA LYS A 78 -9.38 -4.49 -10.93
C LYS A 78 -10.67 -3.74 -11.23
N ASN A 79 -10.72 -3.15 -12.45
CA ASN A 79 -11.87 -2.43 -12.98
C ASN A 79 -12.26 -1.19 -12.18
N PHE A 80 -11.34 -0.60 -11.45
CA PHE A 80 -11.61 0.65 -10.74
C PHE A 80 -11.52 1.88 -11.64
N SER A 81 -12.33 2.87 -11.28
CA SER A 81 -12.14 4.27 -11.65
C SER A 81 -11.89 5.10 -10.40
N ILE A 82 -11.07 6.14 -10.52
CA ILE A 82 -10.94 7.17 -9.48
C ILE A 82 -12.15 8.09 -9.61
N ILE A 83 -12.99 8.16 -8.56
CA ILE A 83 -14.18 9.01 -8.55
C ILE A 83 -13.97 10.34 -7.84
N ASP A 84 -12.99 10.41 -6.95
CA ASP A 84 -12.57 11.63 -6.26
C ASP A 84 -11.18 11.44 -5.65
N ALA A 85 -10.49 12.53 -5.34
CA ALA A 85 -9.23 12.52 -4.60
C ALA A 85 -9.15 13.77 -3.71
N LYS A 86 -8.59 13.62 -2.50
CA LYS A 86 -8.38 14.71 -1.56
C LYS A 86 -6.96 14.69 -1.04
N THR A 87 -6.37 15.88 -0.94
CA THR A 87 -5.10 16.08 -0.26
C THR A 87 -5.33 16.88 1.02
N GLY A 88 -4.50 16.62 2.01
CA GLY A 88 -4.54 17.30 3.29
C GLY A 88 -3.20 17.18 4.01
N GLY A 89 -3.20 17.44 5.30
CA GLY A 89 -2.03 17.26 6.16
C GLY A 89 -2.36 17.61 7.60
N LEU A 90 -1.48 17.19 8.50
CA LEU A 90 -1.57 17.42 9.92
C LEU A 90 -0.20 17.82 10.45
N ASP A 91 -0.18 18.70 11.43
CA ASP A 91 0.99 19.01 12.26
C ASP A 91 0.51 19.29 13.68
N GLU A 92 0.59 18.27 14.52
CA GLU A 92 0.20 18.35 15.92
C GLU A 92 1.23 17.66 16.81
N THR A 93 1.16 17.96 18.10
CA THR A 93 1.92 17.25 19.12
C THR A 93 0.97 16.76 20.19
N TRP A 94 1.08 15.48 20.54
CA TRP A 94 0.26 14.86 21.57
C TRP A 94 1.12 14.31 22.72
N ALA A 95 0.55 14.29 23.92
CA ALA A 95 1.24 13.76 25.10
C ALA A 95 1.06 12.24 25.19
N MET A 96 2.15 11.52 25.24
CA MET A 96 2.15 10.08 25.44
C MET A 96 1.89 9.76 26.91
N PRO A 97 0.86 8.97 27.25
CA PRO A 97 0.53 8.67 28.66
C PRO A 97 1.58 7.78 29.38
N TRP A 98 2.34 7.01 28.62
CA TRP A 98 3.48 6.21 29.09
C TRP A 98 4.41 5.94 27.89
N GLY A 99 5.63 5.51 28.15
CA GLY A 99 6.64 5.21 27.12
C GLY A 99 7.92 6.00 27.34
N GLU A 100 8.76 6.05 26.34
CA GLU A 100 10.11 6.65 26.43
C GLU A 100 10.11 8.16 26.21
N GLN A 101 9.02 8.74 25.70
CA GLN A 101 8.88 10.15 25.37
C GLN A 101 7.63 10.75 26.01
N LEU A 102 7.73 12.02 26.40
CA LEU A 102 6.59 12.75 26.92
C LEU A 102 5.66 13.24 25.82
N GLU A 103 6.23 13.67 24.70
CA GLU A 103 5.50 14.26 23.59
C GLU A 103 5.92 13.61 22.27
N VAL A 104 4.94 13.38 21.39
CA VAL A 104 5.13 12.83 20.06
C VAL A 104 4.53 13.81 19.04
N ARG A 105 5.36 14.25 18.09
CA ARG A 105 4.87 15.05 16.95
C ARG A 105 4.30 14.14 15.89
N ASN A 106 3.10 14.46 15.44
CA ASN A 106 2.42 13.85 14.32
C ASN A 106 2.37 14.87 13.17
N GLN A 107 3.26 14.72 12.19
CA GLN A 107 3.33 15.64 11.06
C GLN A 107 3.42 14.86 9.75
N TYR A 108 2.41 15.01 8.90
CA TYR A 108 2.34 14.35 7.60
C TYR A 108 1.54 15.18 6.59
N ASN A 109 1.74 14.89 5.31
CA ASN A 109 0.79 15.21 4.25
C ASN A 109 0.03 13.94 3.87
N GLU A 110 -1.23 14.09 3.44
CA GLU A 110 -2.09 12.95 3.09
C GLU A 110 -2.68 13.07 1.68
N LEU A 111 -2.94 11.90 1.12
CA LEU A 111 -3.76 11.72 -0.08
C LEU A 111 -4.81 10.66 0.23
N ILE A 112 -6.07 10.98 -0.03
CA ILE A 112 -7.18 10.02 0.02
C ILE A 112 -7.68 9.84 -1.40
N VAL A 113 -7.68 8.60 -1.90
CA VAL A 113 -8.18 8.23 -3.22
C VAL A 113 -9.49 7.48 -3.06
N TYR A 114 -10.53 7.95 -3.71
CA TYR A 114 -11.85 7.33 -3.70
C TYR A 114 -12.04 6.53 -4.99
N LEU A 115 -12.26 5.23 -4.86
CA LEU A 115 -12.37 4.29 -5.97
C LEU A 115 -13.78 3.68 -6.03
N GLU A 116 -14.27 3.46 -7.25
CA GLU A 116 -15.48 2.70 -7.53
C GLU A 116 -15.24 1.71 -8.66
N GLU A 117 -15.71 0.46 -8.52
CA GLU A 117 -15.62 -0.53 -9.59
C GLU A 117 -16.56 -0.21 -10.76
N ASN A 118 -16.06 -0.37 -11.97
CA ASN A 118 -16.82 -0.32 -13.21
C ASN A 118 -17.53 -1.66 -13.50
N THR A 119 -18.16 -2.24 -12.47
CA THR A 119 -18.93 -3.49 -12.53
C THR A 119 -20.38 -3.22 -12.13
N PRO A 120 -21.32 -4.14 -12.34
CA PRO A 120 -22.70 -3.96 -11.86
C PRO A 120 -22.83 -3.78 -10.35
N GLU A 121 -21.91 -4.33 -9.59
CA GLU A 121 -21.84 -4.23 -8.13
C GLU A 121 -21.46 -2.84 -7.64
N GLN A 122 -20.68 -2.08 -8.41
CA GLN A 122 -20.20 -0.73 -8.12
C GLN A 122 -19.62 -0.58 -6.71
N ARG A 123 -18.83 -1.59 -6.28
CA ARG A 123 -18.22 -1.59 -4.95
C ARG A 123 -17.21 -0.47 -4.83
N LYS A 124 -17.16 0.12 -3.62
CA LYS A 124 -16.28 1.25 -3.31
C LYS A 124 -15.16 0.82 -2.39
N LEU A 125 -14.00 1.42 -2.63
CA LEU A 125 -12.81 1.27 -1.81
C LEU A 125 -12.10 2.62 -1.76
N ASN A 126 -11.73 3.09 -0.56
CA ASN A 126 -10.90 4.27 -0.42
C ASN A 126 -9.50 3.85 0.02
N ILE A 127 -8.48 4.55 -0.46
CA ILE A 127 -7.10 4.32 -0.05
C ILE A 127 -6.56 5.61 0.55
N HIS A 128 -6.07 5.51 1.78
CA HIS A 128 -5.49 6.61 2.52
C HIS A 128 -3.97 6.46 2.55
N PHE A 129 -3.25 7.49 2.14
CA PHE A 129 -1.80 7.59 2.27
C PHE A 129 -1.46 8.73 3.23
N LYS A 130 -0.62 8.45 4.24
CA LYS A 130 0.05 9.44 5.07
C LYS A 130 1.54 9.41 4.77
N VAL A 131 2.11 10.53 4.38
CA VAL A 131 3.52 10.64 3.99
C VAL A 131 4.25 11.52 5.00
N TYR A 132 5.13 10.86 5.76
CA TYR A 132 5.98 11.43 6.80
C TYR A 132 7.39 11.68 6.26
N ASP A 133 8.18 12.49 6.97
CA ASP A 133 9.59 12.72 6.63
C ASP A 133 10.45 11.46 6.77
N ASP A 134 10.05 10.53 7.61
CA ASP A 134 10.73 9.26 7.92
C ASP A 134 10.05 8.01 7.32
N GLY A 135 9.03 8.19 6.45
CA GLY A 135 8.39 7.07 5.79
C GLY A 135 6.97 7.35 5.31
N VAL A 136 6.24 6.28 5.06
CA VAL A 136 4.86 6.33 4.58
C VAL A 136 4.02 5.24 5.23
N GLY A 137 2.77 5.59 5.57
CA GLY A 137 1.73 4.63 5.93
C GLY A 137 0.58 4.71 4.94
N PHE A 138 -0.01 3.57 4.60
CA PHE A 138 -1.26 3.55 3.87
C PHE A 138 -2.20 2.49 4.41
N ARG A 139 -3.51 2.71 4.24
CA ARG A 139 -4.55 1.75 4.60
C ARG A 139 -5.71 1.82 3.64
N TYR A 140 -6.54 0.81 3.71
CA TYR A 140 -7.79 0.74 2.98
C TYR A 140 -8.97 1.09 3.89
N GLU A 141 -9.91 1.82 3.34
CA GLU A 141 -11.23 2.05 3.95
C GLU A 141 -12.29 1.40 3.05
N PHE A 142 -13.07 0.49 3.64
CA PHE A 142 -14.30 0.00 3.05
C PHE A 142 -15.44 0.90 3.56
N PRO A 143 -15.91 1.87 2.76
CA PRO A 143 -16.94 2.79 3.21
C PRO A 143 -18.29 2.09 3.35
N GLN A 144 -19.23 2.70 4.09
CA GLN A 144 -20.61 2.25 4.09
C GLN A 144 -21.18 2.32 2.67
N GLN A 145 -21.82 1.25 2.21
CA GLN A 145 -22.43 1.15 0.88
C GLN A 145 -23.68 0.27 0.93
N ASP A 146 -24.65 0.55 0.05
CA ASP A 146 -26.02 0.04 0.19
C ASP A 146 -26.18 -1.48 0.04
N ASN A 147 -25.28 -2.12 -0.71
CA ASN A 147 -25.41 -3.54 -1.09
C ASN A 147 -24.35 -4.43 -0.43
N LEU A 148 -23.62 -3.92 0.57
CA LEU A 148 -22.51 -4.63 1.18
C LEU A 148 -22.36 -4.25 2.66
N ASP A 149 -22.72 -5.16 3.55
CA ASP A 149 -22.65 -4.93 4.99
C ASP A 149 -21.43 -5.61 5.64
N GLU A 150 -21.03 -6.76 5.12
CA GLU A 150 -20.01 -7.63 5.71
C GLU A 150 -19.17 -8.29 4.62
N LEU A 151 -17.87 -8.45 4.88
CA LEU A 151 -16.90 -9.12 4.01
C LEU A 151 -16.12 -10.16 4.77
N LEU A 152 -15.83 -11.29 4.12
CA LEU A 152 -14.84 -12.26 4.59
C LEU A 152 -13.65 -12.23 3.63
N ILE A 153 -12.59 -11.55 4.06
CA ILE A 153 -11.34 -11.41 3.33
C ILE A 153 -10.57 -12.73 3.41
N THR A 154 -10.19 -13.27 2.27
CA THR A 154 -9.30 -14.44 2.17
C THR A 154 -7.87 -14.04 1.91
N ASP A 155 -7.64 -12.95 1.17
CA ASP A 155 -6.31 -12.42 0.92
C ASP A 155 -6.35 -10.90 0.76
N GLU A 156 -5.29 -10.24 1.24
CA GLU A 156 -4.97 -8.86 0.98
C GLU A 156 -3.76 -8.83 0.04
N ASN A 157 -3.98 -8.45 -1.22
CA ASN A 157 -2.97 -8.47 -2.28
C ASN A 157 -2.14 -7.17 -2.29
N THR A 158 -1.65 -6.75 -1.11
CA THR A 158 -0.78 -5.59 -0.99
C THR A 158 0.66 -5.99 -1.33
N GLU A 159 1.20 -5.44 -2.39
CA GLU A 159 2.56 -5.70 -2.84
C GLU A 159 3.55 -4.66 -2.32
N PHE A 160 4.81 -5.07 -2.20
CA PHE A 160 5.99 -4.24 -1.94
C PHE A 160 7.09 -4.68 -2.92
N SER A 161 7.16 -4.02 -4.07
CA SER A 161 8.12 -4.33 -5.14
C SER A 161 9.42 -3.59 -4.87
N LEU A 162 10.48 -4.34 -4.60
CA LEU A 162 11.79 -3.81 -4.26
C LEU A 162 12.58 -3.42 -5.51
N THR A 163 13.42 -2.41 -5.41
CA THR A 163 14.27 -1.94 -6.51
C THR A 163 15.56 -2.74 -6.69
N GLY A 164 15.77 -3.78 -5.90
CA GLY A 164 16.96 -4.63 -6.00
C GLY A 164 17.01 -5.75 -4.97
N ASP A 165 18.05 -6.55 -5.05
CA ASP A 165 18.33 -7.68 -4.16
C ASP A 165 18.99 -7.20 -2.86
N HIS A 166 18.20 -6.56 -1.99
CA HIS A 166 18.66 -5.88 -0.80
C HIS A 166 19.15 -6.83 0.29
N LYS A 167 20.11 -6.38 1.08
CA LYS A 167 20.48 -7.05 2.33
C LYS A 167 19.31 -6.95 3.31
N THR A 168 18.86 -8.10 3.82
CA THR A 168 17.63 -8.20 4.62
C THR A 168 17.89 -8.88 5.96
N TRP A 169 17.33 -8.32 7.03
CA TRP A 169 17.23 -8.93 8.36
C TRP A 169 15.80 -9.39 8.58
N TRP A 170 15.63 -10.68 8.86
CA TRP A 170 14.33 -11.31 8.88
C TRP A 170 14.26 -12.51 9.85
N ILE A 171 13.05 -12.85 10.28
CA ILE A 171 12.71 -14.09 10.98
C ILE A 171 11.65 -14.85 10.17
N PRO A 172 11.59 -16.20 10.24
CA PRO A 172 10.57 -16.97 9.54
C PRO A 172 9.16 -16.55 10.00
N GLY A 173 8.21 -16.62 9.09
CA GLY A 173 6.82 -16.31 9.37
C GLY A 173 6.21 -17.30 10.36
N ASP A 174 5.58 -16.79 11.40
CA ASP A 174 4.92 -17.54 12.43
C ASP A 174 3.62 -16.85 12.83
N TRP A 175 2.55 -17.62 13.06
CA TRP A 175 1.24 -17.07 13.37
C TRP A 175 1.11 -16.65 14.84
N ASP A 176 1.92 -17.24 15.73
CA ASP A 176 1.73 -17.10 17.19
C ASP A 176 2.87 -16.36 17.90
N ILE A 177 4.12 -16.47 17.40
CA ILE A 177 5.28 -15.95 18.10
C ILE A 177 6.25 -15.17 17.22
N TYR A 178 7.10 -14.35 17.86
CA TYR A 178 8.24 -13.64 17.26
C TYR A 178 9.59 -14.10 17.85
N GLU A 179 9.60 -15.22 18.58
CA GLU A 179 10.76 -15.73 19.34
C GLU A 179 11.70 -16.53 18.47
N HIS A 180 12.00 -16.04 17.28
CA HIS A 180 12.93 -16.63 16.33
C HIS A 180 14.23 -15.86 16.26
N LEU A 181 15.34 -16.56 15.94
CA LEU A 181 16.61 -15.90 15.68
C LEU A 181 16.57 -15.19 14.32
N TYR A 182 17.10 -13.95 14.30
CA TYR A 182 17.24 -13.19 13.09
C TYR A 182 18.24 -13.83 12.12
N ASN A 183 17.86 -13.86 10.87
CA ASN A 183 18.72 -14.21 9.74
C ASN A 183 19.13 -12.92 9.02
N GLU A 184 20.34 -12.93 8.47
CA GLU A 184 20.87 -11.86 7.62
C GLU A 184 21.26 -12.48 6.29
N THR A 185 20.54 -12.13 5.22
CA THR A 185 20.77 -12.66 3.85
C THR A 185 20.52 -11.55 2.82
N LYS A 186 20.81 -11.83 1.56
CA LYS A 186 20.16 -11.09 0.48
C LYS A 186 18.68 -11.45 0.41
N PHE A 187 17.88 -10.58 -0.17
CA PHE A 187 16.45 -10.82 -0.34
C PHE A 187 16.17 -12.10 -1.15
N SER A 188 16.92 -12.31 -2.24
CA SER A 188 16.82 -13.50 -3.09
C SER A 188 17.16 -14.82 -2.39
N GLU A 189 17.86 -14.76 -1.24
CA GLU A 189 18.30 -15.90 -0.47
C GLU A 189 17.38 -16.23 0.71
N ILE A 190 16.27 -15.49 0.87
CA ILE A 190 15.30 -15.75 1.95
C ILE A 190 14.62 -17.09 1.70
N ASP A 191 14.84 -18.03 2.61
CA ASP A 191 14.24 -19.36 2.66
C ASP A 191 13.68 -19.61 4.06
N ALA A 192 12.50 -19.05 4.31
CA ALA A 192 11.81 -19.16 5.59
C ALA A 192 11.35 -20.59 5.87
N LEU A 193 10.99 -21.34 4.83
CA LEU A 193 10.56 -22.74 4.98
C LEU A 193 11.66 -23.64 5.53
N SER A 194 12.93 -23.40 5.16
CA SER A 194 14.05 -24.19 5.71
C SER A 194 14.30 -23.92 7.20
N LYS A 195 13.77 -22.81 7.74
CA LYS A 195 13.88 -22.43 9.15
C LYS A 195 12.70 -22.92 10.01
N ALA A 196 11.69 -23.50 9.37
CA ALA A 196 10.45 -23.94 10.02
C ALA A 196 10.57 -25.27 10.79
N ASN A 197 11.76 -25.70 11.19
CA ASN A 197 12.01 -26.99 11.84
C ASN A 197 12.69 -26.85 13.20
N ASN A 198 12.33 -25.84 13.99
CA ASN A 198 12.88 -25.69 15.34
C ASN A 198 12.01 -26.47 16.32
N GLU A 199 12.41 -27.72 16.64
CA GLU A 199 11.69 -28.61 17.56
C GLU A 199 11.64 -28.08 19.00
N ASP A 200 12.49 -27.10 19.35
CA ASP A 200 12.59 -26.53 20.68
C ASP A 200 11.59 -25.38 20.94
N LEU A 201 10.88 -24.92 19.92
CA LEU A 201 9.90 -23.84 20.01
C LEU A 201 8.48 -24.35 19.80
N ASN A 202 7.55 -23.84 20.60
CA ASN A 202 6.11 -24.01 20.33
C ASN A 202 5.68 -22.99 19.27
N ALA A 203 6.05 -23.27 18.02
CA ALA A 203 5.90 -22.40 16.88
C ALA A 203 4.80 -22.89 15.94
N SER A 204 4.07 -21.93 15.34
CA SER A 204 3.04 -22.17 14.32
C SER A 204 3.48 -21.56 13.00
N TYR A 205 4.53 -22.15 12.41
CA TYR A 205 5.14 -21.66 11.18
C TYR A 205 4.11 -21.54 10.03
N ILE A 206 4.22 -20.46 9.30
CA ILE A 206 3.43 -20.26 8.07
C ILE A 206 3.91 -21.26 7.01
N PRO A 207 3.01 -22.02 6.34
CA PRO A 207 3.37 -23.02 5.34
C PRO A 207 3.75 -22.42 3.99
N GLU A 208 4.29 -21.22 3.99
CA GLU A 208 4.70 -20.42 2.83
C GLU A 208 6.10 -19.85 3.07
N ASN A 209 6.79 -19.44 2.00
CA ASN A 209 8.04 -18.68 2.15
C ASN A 209 7.70 -17.26 2.58
N ALA A 210 7.39 -17.09 3.86
CA ALA A 210 6.96 -15.84 4.45
C ALA A 210 7.81 -15.47 5.67
N VAL A 211 7.86 -14.19 5.97
CA VAL A 211 8.63 -13.61 7.08
C VAL A 211 7.74 -12.75 7.95
N ASN A 212 8.01 -12.72 9.26
CA ASN A 212 7.31 -11.81 10.19
C ASN A 212 7.73 -10.36 9.97
N THR A 213 6.85 -9.43 10.26
CA THR A 213 7.15 -8.00 10.33
C THR A 213 7.58 -7.62 11.77
N PRO A 214 8.44 -6.60 11.97
CA PRO A 214 9.06 -5.77 10.94
C PRO A 214 10.16 -6.49 10.17
N VAL A 215 10.21 -6.26 8.86
CA VAL A 215 11.32 -6.69 8.00
C VAL A 215 12.19 -5.48 7.71
N THR A 216 13.48 -5.57 8.03
CA THR A 216 14.42 -4.47 7.82
C THR A 216 15.38 -4.80 6.69
N MET A 217 15.63 -3.83 5.81
CA MET A 217 16.50 -3.98 4.66
C MET A 217 17.51 -2.84 4.57
N LYS A 218 18.64 -3.12 3.93
CA LYS A 218 19.59 -2.12 3.49
C LYS A 218 19.79 -2.24 1.98
N THR A 219 19.52 -1.15 1.27
CA THR A 219 19.75 -1.07 -0.18
C THR A 219 21.23 -1.01 -0.50
N GLU A 220 21.61 -1.30 -1.77
CA GLU A 220 23.03 -1.25 -2.19
C GLU A 220 23.64 0.16 -2.06
N ASP A 221 22.84 1.20 -2.23
CA ASP A 221 23.25 2.60 -2.07
C ASP A 221 23.13 3.13 -0.63
N GLY A 222 22.77 2.26 0.33
CA GLY A 222 22.92 2.52 1.75
C GLY A 222 21.67 2.97 2.49
N LEU A 223 20.50 3.11 1.82
CA LEU A 223 19.23 3.38 2.50
C LEU A 223 18.79 2.20 3.35
N TYR A 224 18.13 2.50 4.45
CA TYR A 224 17.47 1.52 5.29
C TYR A 224 15.96 1.62 5.10
N LEU A 225 15.32 0.46 4.95
CA LEU A 225 13.88 0.32 4.80
C LEU A 225 13.39 -0.60 5.93
N SER A 226 12.23 -0.30 6.50
CA SER A 226 11.55 -1.21 7.42
C SER A 226 10.07 -1.30 7.09
N PHE A 227 9.55 -2.53 6.96
CA PHE A 227 8.16 -2.81 6.61
C PHE A 227 7.44 -3.37 7.82
N HIS A 228 6.32 -2.75 8.18
CA HIS A 228 5.54 -3.15 9.35
C HIS A 228 4.07 -2.77 9.17
N GLU A 229 3.29 -2.94 10.21
CA GLU A 229 1.90 -2.51 10.33
C GLU A 229 1.66 -1.71 11.60
N ALA A 230 0.60 -0.92 11.62
CA ALA A 230 0.18 -0.15 12.79
C ALA A 230 -1.35 -0.14 12.91
N ASP A 231 -1.87 0.14 14.11
CA ASP A 231 -3.31 0.15 14.39
C ASP A 231 -3.98 -1.20 14.05
N LEU A 232 -3.38 -2.31 14.48
CA LEU A 232 -3.92 -3.65 14.28
C LEU A 232 -5.13 -3.87 15.21
N THR A 233 -6.31 -3.49 14.74
CA THR A 233 -7.57 -3.58 15.47
C THR A 233 -8.60 -4.36 14.67
N ASP A 234 -9.16 -5.43 15.25
CA ASP A 234 -10.19 -6.31 14.67
C ASP A 234 -9.84 -6.83 13.25
N TYR A 235 -8.57 -7.08 13.01
CA TYR A 235 -8.05 -7.55 11.72
C TYR A 235 -6.95 -8.59 11.92
N ALA A 236 -6.60 -9.33 10.87
CA ALA A 236 -5.51 -10.30 10.91
C ALA A 236 -4.13 -9.62 10.85
N GLY A 237 -3.18 -10.10 11.63
CA GLY A 237 -1.79 -9.65 11.57
C GLY A 237 -1.16 -9.94 10.21
N MET A 238 -0.27 -9.06 9.77
CA MET A 238 0.44 -9.17 8.51
C MET A 238 1.80 -9.84 8.69
N THR A 239 2.04 -10.88 7.90
CA THR A 239 3.38 -11.33 7.51
C THR A 239 3.62 -11.01 6.04
N LEU A 240 4.80 -11.24 5.53
CA LEU A 240 5.16 -10.91 4.16
C LEU A 240 5.64 -12.17 3.43
N LYS A 241 4.86 -12.60 2.44
CA LYS A 241 5.24 -13.67 1.51
C LYS A 241 6.31 -13.18 0.55
N ILE A 242 7.37 -13.96 0.41
CA ILE A 242 8.56 -13.59 -0.36
C ILE A 242 8.50 -14.20 -1.76
N HIS A 243 8.67 -13.36 -2.77
CA HIS A 243 8.85 -13.74 -4.17
C HIS A 243 10.27 -13.37 -4.61
N PRO A 244 11.27 -14.24 -4.36
CA PRO A 244 12.67 -13.86 -4.47
C PRO A 244 13.11 -13.55 -5.92
N SER A 245 12.53 -14.24 -6.90
CA SER A 245 12.83 -14.02 -8.33
C SER A 245 12.27 -12.71 -8.90
N GLU A 246 11.31 -12.09 -8.18
CA GLU A 246 10.64 -10.86 -8.58
C GLU A 246 11.07 -9.65 -7.73
N ASN A 247 11.96 -9.85 -6.74
CA ASN A 247 12.29 -8.87 -5.72
C ASN A 247 11.03 -8.24 -5.09
N LYS A 248 10.03 -9.08 -4.74
CA LYS A 248 8.72 -8.64 -4.30
C LYS A 248 8.28 -9.35 -3.04
N MET A 249 7.66 -8.59 -2.14
CA MET A 249 6.88 -9.10 -1.01
C MET A 249 5.40 -8.86 -1.26
N VAL A 250 4.57 -9.77 -0.76
CA VAL A 250 3.10 -9.62 -0.75
C VAL A 250 2.59 -9.85 0.66
N SER A 251 1.63 -9.06 1.09
CA SER A 251 0.95 -9.26 2.37
C SER A 251 0.43 -10.69 2.48
N GLU A 252 0.78 -11.39 3.55
CA GLU A 252 0.27 -12.72 3.92
C GLU A 252 -0.36 -12.60 5.30
N LEU A 253 -1.67 -12.51 5.34
CA LEU A 253 -2.41 -12.34 6.58
C LEU A 253 -2.50 -13.65 7.36
N VAL A 254 -2.49 -13.56 8.68
CA VAL A 254 -2.72 -14.71 9.55
C VAL A 254 -4.13 -15.25 9.33
N GLY A 255 -4.22 -16.52 8.93
CA GLY A 255 -5.47 -17.19 8.66
C GLY A 255 -6.20 -17.70 9.91
N SER A 256 -7.51 -17.92 9.79
CA SER A 256 -8.33 -18.54 10.82
C SER A 256 -9.17 -19.65 10.23
N GLU A 257 -8.87 -20.90 10.60
CA GLU A 257 -9.67 -22.07 10.18
C GLU A 257 -11.13 -21.92 10.59
N ARG A 258 -11.40 -21.37 11.78
CA ARG A 258 -12.76 -21.15 12.29
C ARG A 258 -13.55 -20.17 11.43
N LEU A 259 -12.94 -19.13 10.90
CA LEU A 259 -13.57 -18.17 9.99
C LEU A 259 -13.64 -18.72 8.57
N GLY A 260 -12.70 -19.57 8.18
CA GLY A 260 -12.49 -20.01 6.82
C GLY A 260 -12.03 -18.87 5.91
N GLY A 261 -11.24 -17.96 6.45
CA GLY A 261 -10.67 -16.78 5.85
C GLY A 261 -9.68 -16.11 6.81
N LYS A 262 -9.27 -14.90 6.49
CA LYS A 262 -8.25 -14.17 7.26
C LYS A 262 -8.86 -13.05 8.12
N ALA A 263 -9.78 -12.27 7.57
CA ALA A 263 -10.47 -11.24 8.34
C ALA A 263 -11.96 -11.16 7.96
N LYS A 264 -12.82 -11.08 8.97
CA LYS A 264 -14.24 -10.83 8.81
C LYS A 264 -14.53 -9.42 9.27
N ILE A 265 -14.88 -8.55 8.34
CA ILE A 265 -15.13 -7.13 8.62
C ILE A 265 -16.57 -6.76 8.38
N LYS A 266 -17.05 -5.77 9.12
CA LYS A 266 -18.36 -5.15 8.96
C LYS A 266 -18.18 -3.69 8.56
N LEU A 267 -18.86 -3.27 7.50
CA LEU A 267 -18.75 -1.91 6.96
C LEU A 267 -19.51 -0.88 7.83
N PRO A 268 -18.99 0.37 7.94
CA PRO A 268 -17.69 0.83 7.40
C PRO A 268 -16.51 0.26 8.19
N PHE A 269 -15.37 0.04 7.54
CA PHE A 269 -14.19 -0.53 8.17
C PHE A 269 -12.89 0.06 7.62
N ASN A 270 -11.91 0.29 8.48
CA ASN A 270 -10.54 0.63 8.10
C ASN A 270 -9.60 -0.54 8.42
N THR A 271 -8.78 -0.93 7.46
CA THR A 271 -7.70 -1.90 7.72
C THR A 271 -6.61 -1.27 8.60
N PRO A 272 -5.74 -2.08 9.21
CA PRO A 272 -4.48 -1.57 9.76
C PRO A 272 -3.67 -0.80 8.72
N TRP A 273 -2.79 0.07 9.18
CA TRP A 273 -1.83 0.74 8.31
C TRP A 273 -0.73 -0.23 7.88
N ARG A 274 -0.38 -0.18 6.61
CA ARG A 274 0.83 -0.78 6.06
C ARG A 274 1.90 0.29 6.03
N THR A 275 3.04 0.06 6.68
CA THR A 275 4.05 1.09 6.90
C THR A 275 5.37 0.74 6.24
N ILE A 276 6.02 1.75 5.67
CA ILE A 276 7.35 1.67 5.08
C ILE A 276 8.17 2.83 5.66
N GLN A 277 9.06 2.54 6.59
CA GLN A 277 10.03 3.51 7.07
C GLN A 277 11.21 3.59 6.09
N VAL A 278 11.73 4.79 5.86
CA VAL A 278 12.86 5.04 4.96
C VAL A 278 13.83 5.97 5.66
N SER A 279 15.11 5.60 5.70
CA SER A 279 16.15 6.44 6.28
C SER A 279 17.54 6.20 5.66
N ASP A 280 18.37 7.24 5.69
CA ASP A 280 19.80 7.16 5.36
C ASP A 280 20.63 6.46 6.46
N LYS A 281 20.08 6.28 7.67
CA LYS A 281 20.77 5.71 8.82
C LYS A 281 19.93 4.68 9.56
N ALA A 282 20.55 3.58 9.97
CA ALA A 282 19.86 2.54 10.73
C ALA A 282 19.24 3.05 12.05
N GLY A 283 19.94 3.97 12.73
CA GLY A 283 19.48 4.53 14.02
C GLY A 283 18.19 5.32 13.90
N ASP A 284 17.95 5.98 12.77
CA ASP A 284 16.74 6.79 12.56
C ASP A 284 15.46 5.91 12.47
N LEU A 285 15.59 4.63 12.10
CA LEU A 285 14.46 3.69 12.15
C LEU A 285 13.97 3.48 13.59
N ILE A 286 14.89 3.49 14.58
CA ILE A 286 14.56 3.37 16.01
C ILE A 286 13.96 4.67 16.53
N GLU A 287 14.44 5.80 16.03
CA GLU A 287 13.97 7.14 16.44
C GLU A 287 12.63 7.53 15.79
N SER A 288 12.24 6.88 14.70
CA SER A 288 10.97 7.15 14.01
C SER A 288 9.77 6.95 14.94
N LYS A 289 8.83 7.88 14.86
CA LYS A 289 7.57 7.87 15.64
C LYS A 289 6.35 7.64 14.76
N MET A 290 6.56 7.39 13.48
CA MET A 290 5.49 7.20 12.50
C MET A 290 4.49 6.11 12.93
N ILE A 291 4.99 5.00 13.49
CA ILE A 291 4.14 3.88 13.96
C ILE A 291 3.25 4.27 15.15
N LEU A 292 3.59 5.30 15.91
CA LEU A 292 2.82 5.79 17.06
C LEU A 292 1.68 6.73 16.65
N ASN A 293 1.69 7.21 15.40
CA ASN A 293 0.81 8.24 14.84
C ASN A 293 -0.18 7.63 13.87
#